data_882c84623e0bb71465e1bc207cc3fe82
#
_entry.id   882c84623e0bb71465e1bc207cc3fe82
#
_cell.length_a   1.000
_cell.length_b   1.000
_cell.length_c   1.000
_cell.angle_alpha   90.00
_cell.angle_beta   90.00
_cell.angle_gamma   90.00
#
_symmetry.space_group_name_H-M   'P 1'
#
loop_
_entity.id
_entity.type
_entity.pdbx_description
1 polymer ?
#
loop_
_entity_poly.entity_id
_entity_poly.type
_entity_poly.pdbx_seq_one_letter_code
_entity_poly.pdbx_strand_id
1 'polypeptide(L)'
;MKSFAIYRLPYQKECTMMIQHEGEPLKLKSYTELNGKRGFVMAPFAVSPDQPILLIEADEVRSVDISRSVERGMDSWSEECGVRSENGTEIQDSYTKSLIPEIISHSTLHTPHSTNLSSRQRYHIDFSNFHSNLLNGEFQKIVLSRCVQERRKEEQQPMTLFQTACELYPRMFISLVYTPQSGMWLMATPEILLEGGGNDWHTIALAGTMKLEGESLSFDSPPVKGEARLSDIAWTTKNIQEQRYVATYLMECLEHFSSQITEEGPYTARAANLVHLRSDFNFVLEDTRRIGELIRALHPTPAVCGLPKQQTFDFIRRNESQSRRYYSGFSGPFNPEVDTHLFVSLRCMQILDDCYCLYAGGGLLRDSEEDQEWEETEAKLETMRSLLDTK
;
A
#
# COMPACT_ATOMS: atom_id res chain seq x y z
N MET A 1 3.92 -22.79 -10.06
CA MET A 1 4.22 -21.39 -10.48
C MET A 1 4.73 -20.68 -9.25
N LYS A 2 5.87 -20.02 -9.32
CA LYS A 2 6.53 -19.42 -8.17
C LYS A 2 5.80 -18.15 -7.72
N SER A 3 5.83 -17.85 -6.43
CA SER A 3 5.34 -16.59 -5.85
C SER A 3 6.50 -15.81 -5.26
N PHE A 4 6.46 -14.49 -5.33
CA PHE A 4 7.51 -13.68 -4.74
C PHE A 4 6.98 -12.33 -4.24
N ALA A 5 7.73 -11.74 -3.32
CA ALA A 5 7.66 -10.35 -2.94
C ALA A 5 9.06 -9.77 -2.88
N ILE A 6 9.30 -8.67 -3.58
CA ILE A 6 10.47 -7.83 -3.35
C ILE A 6 10.00 -6.52 -2.76
N TYR A 7 10.68 -6.05 -1.71
CA TYR A 7 10.30 -4.82 -1.04
C TYR A 7 11.51 -4.06 -0.48
N ARG A 8 11.30 -2.77 -0.30
CA ARG A 8 12.22 -1.86 0.39
C ARG A 8 11.46 -1.10 1.47
N LEU A 9 11.91 -1.19 2.71
CA LEU A 9 11.39 -0.38 3.82
C LEU A 9 11.77 1.10 3.65
N PRO A 10 10.97 2.03 4.22
CA PRO A 10 11.28 3.46 4.16
C PRO A 10 12.72 3.76 4.62
N TYR A 11 13.39 4.65 3.89
CA TYR A 11 14.78 5.10 4.12
C TYR A 11 15.87 4.04 4.00
N GLN A 12 15.56 2.80 3.75
CA GLN A 12 16.57 1.77 3.52
C GLN A 12 17.10 1.82 2.08
N LYS A 13 18.37 1.44 1.90
CA LYS A 13 19.01 1.30 0.60
C LYS A 13 18.91 -0.12 0.05
N GLU A 14 18.77 -1.08 0.93
CA GLU A 14 18.67 -2.49 0.59
C GLU A 14 17.21 -2.90 0.39
N CYS A 15 17.01 -3.78 -0.58
CA CYS A 15 15.75 -4.47 -0.79
C CYS A 15 15.83 -5.89 -0.23
N THR A 16 14.72 -6.39 0.24
CA THR A 16 14.56 -7.80 0.58
C THR A 16 13.70 -8.48 -0.47
N MET A 17 14.17 -9.61 -1.00
CA MET A 17 13.44 -10.47 -1.89
C MET A 17 13.08 -11.77 -1.18
N MET A 18 11.80 -12.10 -1.14
CA MET A 18 11.23 -13.31 -0.58
C MET A 18 10.63 -14.14 -1.70
N ILE A 19 11.06 -15.39 -1.87
CA ILE A 19 10.62 -16.28 -2.95
C ILE A 19 10.03 -17.55 -2.33
N GLN A 20 8.88 -17.96 -2.82
CA GLN A 20 8.29 -19.26 -2.59
C GLN A 20 8.38 -20.08 -3.90
N HIS A 21 9.30 -21.03 -3.94
CA HIS A 21 9.58 -21.85 -5.11
C HIS A 21 8.57 -22.98 -5.26
N GLU A 22 8.15 -23.56 -4.13
CA GLU A 22 7.26 -24.71 -4.10
C GLU A 22 5.92 -24.35 -3.43
N GLY A 23 4.86 -25.01 -3.88
CA GLY A 23 3.52 -24.81 -3.38
C GLY A 23 2.88 -23.50 -3.86
N GLU A 24 1.74 -23.19 -3.28
CA GLU A 24 1.01 -21.94 -3.46
C GLU A 24 1.00 -21.16 -2.14
N PRO A 25 0.93 -19.80 -2.18
CA PRO A 25 0.72 -19.01 -0.99
C PRO A 25 -0.51 -19.49 -0.21
N LEU A 26 -0.41 -19.47 1.10
CA LEU A 26 -1.55 -19.81 1.94
C LEU A 26 -2.69 -18.83 1.68
N LYS A 27 -3.88 -19.37 1.47
CA LYS A 27 -5.14 -18.61 1.26
C LYS A 27 -5.91 -18.58 2.58
N LEU A 28 -5.82 -17.47 3.30
CA LEU A 28 -6.46 -17.30 4.58
C LEU A 28 -7.82 -16.59 4.42
N LYS A 29 -8.82 -17.04 5.17
CA LYS A 29 -10.21 -16.56 5.08
C LYS A 29 -10.52 -15.48 6.13
N SER A 30 -9.65 -15.34 7.13
CA SER A 30 -9.80 -14.35 8.19
C SER A 30 -8.44 -13.88 8.70
N TYR A 31 -8.40 -12.69 9.29
CA TYR A 31 -7.17 -12.12 9.86
C TYR A 31 -6.65 -12.93 11.05
N THR A 32 -7.54 -13.60 11.79
CA THR A 32 -7.17 -14.46 12.93
C THR A 32 -6.36 -15.68 12.52
N GLU A 33 -6.46 -16.11 11.26
CA GLU A 33 -5.62 -17.18 10.73
C GLU A 33 -4.15 -16.78 10.53
N LEU A 34 -3.82 -15.49 10.67
CA LEU A 34 -2.44 -14.99 10.71
C LEU A 34 -1.73 -15.30 12.04
N ASN A 35 -2.48 -15.60 13.12
CA ASN A 35 -1.89 -15.93 14.41
C ASN A 35 -0.92 -17.10 14.28
N GLY A 36 0.30 -16.93 14.82
CA GLY A 36 1.37 -17.92 14.77
C GLY A 36 2.00 -18.16 13.40
N LYS A 37 1.71 -17.31 12.40
CA LYS A 37 2.29 -17.40 11.05
C LYS A 37 3.37 -16.36 10.83
N ARG A 38 4.20 -16.60 9.79
CA ARG A 38 5.24 -15.68 9.33
C ARG A 38 5.39 -15.77 7.81
N GLY A 39 5.81 -14.70 7.18
CA GLY A 39 6.01 -14.63 5.72
C GLY A 39 5.78 -13.23 5.18
N PHE A 40 5.43 -13.10 3.91
CA PHE A 40 4.97 -11.86 3.33
C PHE A 40 3.45 -11.92 3.15
N VAL A 41 2.73 -11.01 3.78
CA VAL A 41 1.26 -10.94 3.71
C VAL A 41 0.84 -9.98 2.62
N MET A 42 -0.20 -10.35 1.87
CA MET A 42 -0.94 -9.49 0.97
C MET A 42 -2.44 -9.70 1.21
N ALA A 43 -3.09 -8.72 1.80
CA ALA A 43 -4.51 -8.77 2.15
C ALA A 43 -5.34 -7.82 1.27
N PRO A 44 -6.53 -8.23 0.81
CA PRO A 44 -7.43 -7.37 0.05
C PRO A 44 -8.16 -6.38 0.96
N PHE A 45 -8.80 -5.36 0.35
CA PHE A 45 -9.74 -4.48 1.07
C PHE A 45 -10.86 -5.27 1.75
N ALA A 46 -11.43 -6.25 1.04
CA ALA A 46 -12.47 -7.13 1.53
C ALA A 46 -12.13 -8.59 1.22
N VAL A 47 -11.98 -9.38 2.25
CA VAL A 47 -11.68 -10.81 2.11
C VAL A 47 -12.88 -11.54 1.51
N SER A 48 -12.62 -12.33 0.48
CA SER A 48 -13.60 -13.21 -0.19
C SER A 48 -12.93 -14.48 -0.72
N PRO A 49 -13.69 -15.49 -1.15
CA PRO A 49 -13.10 -16.69 -1.77
C PRO A 49 -12.22 -16.38 -2.99
N ASP A 50 -12.60 -15.36 -3.80
CA ASP A 50 -11.85 -14.95 -4.98
C ASP A 50 -10.68 -14.00 -4.65
N GLN A 51 -10.75 -13.35 -3.51
CA GLN A 51 -9.75 -12.40 -2.99
C GLN A 51 -9.42 -12.73 -1.52
N PRO A 52 -8.70 -13.83 -1.26
CA PRO A 52 -8.28 -14.21 0.09
C PRO A 52 -7.12 -13.34 0.57
N ILE A 53 -6.83 -13.42 1.86
CA ILE A 53 -5.52 -13.00 2.38
C ILE A 53 -4.49 -14.02 1.89
N LEU A 54 -3.42 -13.55 1.28
CA LEU A 54 -2.34 -14.37 0.77
C LEU A 54 -1.13 -14.25 1.70
N LEU A 55 -0.55 -15.38 2.08
CA LEU A 55 0.69 -15.44 2.82
C LEU A 55 1.72 -16.22 2.01
N ILE A 56 2.77 -15.54 1.55
CA ILE A 56 3.93 -16.13 0.92
C ILE A 56 4.85 -16.64 2.03
N GLU A 57 4.95 -17.96 2.17
CA GLU A 57 5.91 -18.61 3.06
C GLU A 57 7.20 -18.86 2.26
N ALA A 58 8.14 -17.91 2.37
CA ALA A 58 9.33 -17.94 1.52
C ALA A 58 10.27 -19.11 1.86
N ASP A 59 10.66 -19.87 0.84
CA ASP A 59 11.74 -20.88 0.91
C ASP A 59 13.11 -20.21 0.83
N GLU A 60 13.14 -19.00 0.27
CA GLU A 60 14.35 -18.25 0.03
C GLU A 60 14.14 -16.77 0.34
N VAL A 61 15.08 -16.18 1.09
CA VAL A 61 15.12 -14.75 1.42
C VAL A 61 16.50 -14.21 1.07
N ARG A 62 16.54 -13.13 0.26
CA ARG A 62 17.79 -12.49 -0.18
C ARG A 62 17.75 -11.00 0.11
N SER A 63 18.90 -10.42 0.48
CA SER A 63 19.13 -8.96 0.46
C SER A 63 19.71 -8.55 -0.90
N VAL A 64 19.20 -7.46 -1.46
CA VAL A 64 19.60 -6.93 -2.78
C VAL A 64 19.92 -5.46 -2.65
N ASP A 65 21.16 -5.06 -2.97
CA ASP A 65 21.59 -3.67 -2.97
C ASP A 65 21.23 -2.99 -4.31
N ILE A 66 20.29 -2.04 -4.26
CA ILE A 66 19.84 -1.31 -5.46
C ILE A 66 20.93 -0.34 -5.98
N SER A 67 21.80 0.20 -5.11
CA SER A 67 22.77 1.23 -5.50
C SER A 67 23.83 0.73 -6.47
N ARG A 68 24.12 -0.56 -6.47
CA ARG A 68 25.10 -1.18 -7.38
C ARG A 68 24.59 -1.47 -8.78
N SER A 69 23.28 -1.49 -8.97
CA SER A 69 22.65 -1.81 -10.26
C SER A 69 22.62 -0.61 -11.22
N VAL A 70 22.63 0.62 -10.68
CA VAL A 70 22.58 1.86 -11.48
C VAL A 70 23.93 2.14 -12.16
N GLU A 71 25.06 1.80 -11.54
CA GLU A 71 26.40 2.07 -12.08
C GLU A 71 26.82 1.17 -13.25
N ARG A 72 26.14 0.04 -13.48
CA ARG A 72 26.59 -1.00 -14.42
C ARG A 72 25.72 -1.24 -15.65
N GLY A 73 24.68 -0.48 -15.88
CA GLY A 73 23.80 -0.67 -17.04
C GLY A 73 22.89 -1.91 -16.94
N MET A 74 21.71 -1.82 -17.51
CA MET A 74 20.56 -2.76 -17.35
C MET A 74 20.82 -4.23 -17.71
N ASP A 75 21.93 -4.55 -18.38
CA ASP A 75 22.26 -5.91 -18.82
C ASP A 75 22.93 -6.79 -17.74
N SER A 76 23.46 -6.18 -16.66
CA SER A 76 24.24 -6.92 -15.64
C SER A 76 23.40 -7.52 -14.50
N TRP A 77 22.14 -7.12 -14.37
CA TRP A 77 21.25 -7.70 -13.35
C TRP A 77 21.00 -9.22 -13.52
N SER A 78 21.18 -9.69 -14.75
CA SER A 78 21.06 -11.12 -15.07
C SER A 78 22.31 -11.94 -14.75
N GLU A 79 23.45 -11.29 -14.53
CA GLU A 79 24.75 -11.96 -14.36
C GLU A 79 25.34 -11.87 -12.94
N GLU A 80 24.91 -10.95 -12.08
CA GLU A 80 25.56 -10.67 -10.79
C GLU A 80 24.72 -10.91 -9.52
N CYS A 81 23.49 -11.45 -9.60
CA CYS A 81 22.87 -12.07 -8.43
C CYS A 81 23.59 -13.39 -8.07
N GLY A 82 24.91 -13.41 -8.20
CA GLY A 82 25.77 -14.49 -7.75
C GLY A 82 25.73 -14.62 -6.24
N VAL A 83 25.01 -15.62 -5.78
CA VAL A 83 24.90 -16.02 -4.38
C VAL A 83 26.26 -16.51 -3.90
N ARG A 84 26.88 -15.79 -2.98
CA ARG A 84 27.87 -16.40 -2.10
C ARG A 84 27.12 -17.15 -1.01
N SER A 85 26.95 -18.46 -1.20
CA SER A 85 26.64 -19.33 -0.05
C SER A 85 27.90 -19.38 0.84
N GLU A 86 27.73 -19.46 2.13
CA GLU A 86 28.83 -19.67 3.09
C GLU A 86 29.69 -20.92 2.81
N ASN A 87 29.34 -21.73 1.81
CA ASN A 87 30.01 -22.98 1.41
C ASN A 87 30.63 -22.97 0.00
N GLY A 88 30.86 -21.81 -0.61
CA GLY A 88 31.81 -21.67 -1.72
C GLY A 88 31.48 -22.36 -3.06
N THR A 89 30.22 -22.71 -3.33
CA THR A 89 29.78 -23.25 -4.62
C THR A 89 29.05 -22.19 -5.42
N GLU A 90 29.61 -21.77 -6.57
CA GLU A 90 28.94 -20.89 -7.54
C GLU A 90 27.75 -21.63 -8.16
N ILE A 91 26.53 -21.14 -7.93
CA ILE A 91 25.35 -21.57 -8.66
C ILE A 91 25.12 -20.57 -9.81
N GLN A 92 25.26 -21.02 -11.04
CA GLN A 92 25.07 -20.23 -12.25
C GLN A 92 23.64 -19.71 -12.39
N ASP A 93 23.57 -18.42 -12.62
CA ASP A 93 22.35 -17.59 -12.59
C ASP A 93 21.56 -17.65 -13.90
N SER A 94 20.77 -18.71 -14.08
CA SER A 94 19.80 -18.78 -15.20
C SER A 94 18.37 -18.38 -14.81
N TYR A 95 18.11 -18.04 -13.53
CA TYR A 95 16.76 -18.01 -12.96
C TYR A 95 16.02 -16.67 -13.08
N THR A 96 16.70 -15.53 -13.03
CA THR A 96 16.00 -14.22 -13.07
C THR A 96 15.52 -13.83 -14.46
N LYS A 97 16.26 -14.21 -15.53
CA LYS A 97 15.83 -13.97 -16.93
C LYS A 97 14.63 -14.82 -17.35
N SER A 98 14.43 -15.99 -16.74
CA SER A 98 13.34 -16.91 -17.13
C SER A 98 12.05 -16.71 -16.33
N LEU A 99 12.13 -16.17 -15.10
CA LEU A 99 10.98 -16.07 -14.20
C LEU A 99 9.97 -14.99 -14.59
N ILE A 100 10.44 -13.80 -14.92
CA ILE A 100 9.55 -12.66 -15.17
C ILE A 100 8.82 -12.76 -16.52
N PRO A 101 9.46 -13.13 -17.65
CA PRO A 101 8.74 -13.33 -18.91
C PRO A 101 7.73 -14.47 -18.89
N GLU A 102 8.03 -15.60 -18.21
CA GLU A 102 7.09 -16.74 -18.10
C GLU A 102 5.89 -16.43 -17.19
N ILE A 103 6.10 -15.59 -16.16
CA ILE A 103 5.06 -15.18 -15.22
C ILE A 103 4.05 -14.24 -15.89
N ILE A 104 4.51 -13.33 -16.75
CA ILE A 104 3.65 -12.34 -17.40
C ILE A 104 2.73 -12.96 -18.43
N SER A 105 3.12 -14.08 -19.09
CA SER A 105 2.34 -14.72 -20.16
C SER A 105 1.06 -15.44 -19.71
N HIS A 106 0.74 -15.49 -18.41
CA HIS A 106 -0.39 -16.25 -17.87
C HIS A 106 -1.37 -15.49 -16.96
N SER A 107 -1.31 -14.16 -16.88
CA SER A 107 -2.28 -13.40 -16.09
C SER A 107 -3.60 -13.15 -16.85
N THR A 108 -4.38 -14.20 -17.09
CA THR A 108 -5.74 -14.10 -17.65
C THR A 108 -6.76 -13.66 -16.59
N LEU A 109 -6.58 -12.50 -15.97
CA LEU A 109 -7.62 -11.88 -15.16
C LEU A 109 -8.45 -10.98 -16.07
N HIS A 110 -9.64 -11.46 -16.44
CA HIS A 110 -10.60 -10.69 -17.25
C HIS A 110 -10.84 -9.30 -16.66
N THR A 111 -10.59 -8.27 -17.49
CA THR A 111 -11.04 -6.91 -17.21
C THR A 111 -12.56 -6.87 -17.09
N PRO A 112 -13.13 -6.15 -16.10
CA PRO A 112 -14.59 -5.97 -16.02
C PRO A 112 -15.09 -5.28 -17.28
N HIS A 113 -16.25 -5.74 -17.77
CA HIS A 113 -16.91 -5.22 -18.98
C HIS A 113 -16.94 -3.70 -19.04
N SER A 114 -16.52 -3.15 -20.18
CA SER A 114 -16.60 -1.74 -20.51
C SER A 114 -18.07 -1.31 -20.54
N THR A 115 -18.52 -0.61 -19.51
CA THR A 115 -19.64 0.31 -19.68
C THR A 115 -19.15 1.46 -20.56
N ASN A 116 -19.98 1.97 -21.49
CA ASN A 116 -19.64 3.10 -22.39
C ASN A 116 -19.39 4.43 -21.64
N LEU A 117 -19.29 4.41 -20.30
CA LEU A 117 -19.06 5.58 -19.47
C LEU A 117 -17.56 5.88 -19.32
N SER A 118 -17.20 7.15 -19.47
CA SER A 118 -15.85 7.63 -19.15
C SER A 118 -15.54 7.45 -17.66
N SER A 119 -14.24 7.47 -17.30
CA SER A 119 -13.81 7.41 -15.89
C SER A 119 -14.45 8.54 -15.06
N ARG A 120 -14.55 9.75 -15.62
CA ARG A 120 -15.19 10.91 -14.98
C ARG A 120 -16.68 10.70 -14.73
N GLN A 121 -17.40 10.12 -15.71
CA GLN A 121 -18.83 9.84 -15.57
C GLN A 121 -19.11 8.77 -14.50
N ARG A 122 -18.31 7.71 -14.44
CA ARG A 122 -18.42 6.70 -13.37
C ARG A 122 -18.17 7.32 -11.99
N TYR A 123 -17.11 8.12 -11.88
CA TYR A 123 -16.80 8.82 -10.65
C TYR A 123 -17.92 9.74 -10.18
N HIS A 124 -18.55 10.48 -11.11
CA HIS A 124 -19.71 11.34 -10.82
C HIS A 124 -20.89 10.57 -10.21
N ILE A 125 -21.20 9.41 -10.79
CA ILE A 125 -22.29 8.55 -10.30
C ILE A 125 -21.95 8.02 -8.90
N ASP A 126 -20.75 7.50 -8.71
CA ASP A 126 -20.31 6.98 -7.42
C ASP A 126 -20.24 8.09 -6.37
N PHE A 127 -19.67 9.26 -6.73
CA PHE A 127 -19.61 10.42 -5.83
C PHE A 127 -21.00 10.85 -5.38
N SER A 128 -21.94 11.02 -6.29
CA SER A 128 -23.30 11.42 -5.96
C SER A 128 -23.98 10.43 -5.02
N ASN A 129 -23.80 9.13 -5.23
CA ASN A 129 -24.34 8.07 -4.38
C ASN A 129 -23.70 8.08 -2.97
N PHE A 130 -22.38 8.21 -2.90
CA PHE A 130 -21.64 8.21 -1.63
C PHE A 130 -21.93 9.48 -0.82
N HIS A 131 -21.90 10.63 -1.49
CA HIS A 131 -22.10 11.93 -0.85
C HIS A 131 -23.53 12.13 -0.32
N SER A 132 -24.54 11.55 -0.97
CA SER A 132 -25.93 11.61 -0.48
C SER A 132 -26.09 11.02 0.92
N ASN A 133 -25.37 9.94 1.24
CA ASN A 133 -25.40 9.32 2.57
C ASN A 133 -24.70 10.21 3.64
N LEU A 134 -23.68 10.98 3.27
CA LEU A 134 -23.05 11.96 4.14
C LEU A 134 -24.00 13.14 4.43
N LEU A 135 -24.72 13.62 3.39
CA LEU A 135 -25.72 14.69 3.55
C LEU A 135 -26.89 14.26 4.43
N ASN A 136 -27.33 13.02 4.33
CA ASN A 136 -28.37 12.43 5.16
C ASN A 136 -27.91 12.11 6.59
N GLY A 137 -26.61 12.22 6.88
CA GLY A 137 -26.05 11.93 8.21
C GLY A 137 -25.91 10.44 8.53
N GLU A 138 -26.01 9.55 7.53
CA GLU A 138 -25.82 8.11 7.71
C GLU A 138 -24.35 7.77 7.95
N PHE A 139 -23.45 8.53 7.30
CA PHE A 139 -22.00 8.42 7.47
C PHE A 139 -21.41 9.75 7.94
N GLN A 140 -20.34 9.65 8.74
CA GLN A 140 -19.52 10.80 9.14
C GLN A 140 -18.40 11.04 8.11
N LYS A 141 -17.86 9.95 7.56
CA LYS A 141 -16.81 9.91 6.55
C LYS A 141 -16.99 8.64 5.73
N ILE A 142 -16.70 8.71 4.43
CA ILE A 142 -16.59 7.52 3.57
C ILE A 142 -15.51 7.76 2.50
N VAL A 143 -14.77 6.72 2.15
CA VAL A 143 -13.74 6.81 1.11
C VAL A 143 -14.29 6.30 -0.20
N LEU A 144 -14.23 7.12 -1.23
CA LEU A 144 -14.54 6.75 -2.61
C LEU A 144 -13.24 6.49 -3.37
N SER A 145 -13.16 5.34 -4.05
CA SER A 145 -12.01 5.00 -4.88
C SER A 145 -12.36 4.89 -6.35
N ARG A 146 -11.32 4.93 -7.19
CA ARG A 146 -11.43 4.66 -8.62
C ARG A 146 -10.20 3.95 -9.15
N CYS A 147 -10.36 3.26 -10.27
CA CYS A 147 -9.31 2.62 -11.02
C CYS A 147 -9.22 3.24 -12.42
N VAL A 148 -8.01 3.54 -12.85
CA VAL A 148 -7.72 4.02 -14.21
C VAL A 148 -6.85 3.00 -14.91
N GLN A 149 -7.23 2.66 -16.15
CA GLN A 149 -6.43 1.78 -16.99
C GLN A 149 -5.54 2.61 -17.90
N GLU A 150 -4.25 2.29 -17.92
CA GLU A 150 -3.28 2.88 -18.81
C GLU A 150 -2.57 1.79 -19.62
N ARG A 151 -2.35 2.05 -20.91
CA ARG A 151 -1.74 1.06 -21.81
C ARG A 151 -0.31 0.79 -21.40
N ARG A 152 0.04 -0.50 -21.29
CA ARG A 152 1.40 -0.93 -21.02
C ARG A 152 2.27 -0.76 -22.26
N LYS A 153 3.48 -0.21 -22.07
CA LYS A 153 4.54 -0.20 -23.09
C LYS A 153 5.32 -1.51 -22.96
N GLU A 154 5.57 -2.21 -24.06
CA GLU A 154 6.25 -3.53 -24.05
C GLU A 154 7.64 -3.49 -23.42
N GLU A 155 8.31 -2.36 -23.49
CA GLU A 155 9.68 -2.16 -23.00
C GLU A 155 9.76 -1.98 -21.47
N GLN A 156 8.63 -1.72 -20.79
CA GLN A 156 8.62 -1.46 -19.34
C GLN A 156 8.53 -2.76 -18.54
N GLN A 157 9.66 -3.18 -18.00
CA GLN A 157 9.72 -4.36 -17.14
C GLN A 157 9.26 -4.02 -15.70
N PRO A 158 8.50 -4.90 -15.03
CA PRO A 158 8.01 -4.65 -13.65
C PRO A 158 9.13 -4.37 -12.65
N MET A 159 10.28 -5.03 -12.80
CA MET A 159 11.43 -4.82 -11.92
C MET A 159 12.04 -3.42 -12.11
N THR A 160 12.09 -2.91 -13.32
CA THR A 160 12.53 -1.53 -13.60
C THR A 160 11.61 -0.52 -12.95
N LEU A 161 10.28 -0.74 -13.01
CA LEU A 161 9.30 0.11 -12.33
C LEU A 161 9.48 0.10 -10.81
N PHE A 162 9.77 -1.07 -10.23
CA PHE A 162 10.09 -1.19 -8.80
C PHE A 162 11.36 -0.41 -8.42
N GLN A 163 12.43 -0.52 -9.21
CA GLN A 163 13.68 0.21 -8.98
C GLN A 163 13.46 1.73 -9.07
N THR A 164 12.80 2.18 -10.13
CA THR A 164 12.43 3.59 -10.30
C THR A 164 11.60 4.10 -9.11
N ALA A 165 10.66 3.29 -8.60
CA ALA A 165 9.88 3.66 -7.42
C ALA A 165 10.76 3.78 -6.16
N CYS A 166 11.74 2.89 -5.99
CA CYS A 166 12.69 2.97 -4.89
C CYS A 166 13.55 4.24 -4.93
N GLU A 167 13.95 4.67 -6.11
CA GLU A 167 14.74 5.89 -6.32
C GLU A 167 13.90 7.15 -6.09
N LEU A 168 12.70 7.21 -6.68
CA LEU A 168 11.84 8.38 -6.60
C LEU A 168 11.20 8.58 -5.21
N TYR A 169 10.97 7.50 -4.47
CA TYR A 169 10.19 7.54 -3.22
C TYR A 169 10.94 6.95 -2.02
N PRO A 170 12.09 7.51 -1.61
CA PRO A 170 12.91 6.95 -0.52
C PRO A 170 12.19 6.87 0.82
N ARG A 171 11.13 7.66 1.04
CA ARG A 171 10.35 7.73 2.29
C ARG A 171 9.19 6.75 2.35
N MET A 172 8.94 6.00 1.27
CA MET A 172 7.79 5.09 1.19
C MET A 172 8.22 3.63 1.30
N PHE A 173 7.31 2.80 1.76
CA PHE A 173 7.40 1.37 1.53
C PHE A 173 7.13 1.08 0.06
N ILE A 174 8.07 0.42 -0.60
CA ILE A 174 7.93 0.00 -1.99
C ILE A 174 7.90 -1.51 -2.04
N SER A 175 6.94 -2.08 -2.75
CA SER A 175 6.88 -3.53 -2.95
C SER A 175 6.37 -3.91 -4.34
N LEU A 176 6.99 -4.94 -4.93
CA LEU A 176 6.52 -5.62 -6.12
C LEU A 176 6.21 -7.07 -5.72
N VAL A 177 4.96 -7.46 -5.86
CA VAL A 177 4.45 -8.76 -5.38
C VAL A 177 3.78 -9.50 -6.52
N TYR A 178 4.08 -10.78 -6.65
CA TYR A 178 3.38 -11.67 -7.57
C TYR A 178 2.95 -12.95 -6.87
N THR A 179 1.70 -13.30 -7.08
CA THR A 179 1.17 -14.65 -6.83
C THR A 179 0.24 -15.07 -7.97
N PRO A 180 0.07 -16.37 -8.25
CA PRO A 180 -0.90 -16.83 -9.24
C PRO A 180 -2.33 -16.36 -8.95
N GLN A 181 -2.67 -16.11 -7.68
CA GLN A 181 -4.00 -15.69 -7.23
C GLN A 181 -4.23 -14.18 -7.38
N SER A 182 -3.26 -13.36 -7.01
CA SER A 182 -3.41 -11.90 -7.06
C SER A 182 -3.03 -11.29 -8.40
N GLY A 183 -2.18 -11.97 -9.19
CA GLY A 183 -1.41 -11.34 -10.25
C GLY A 183 -0.30 -10.45 -9.69
N MET A 184 0.25 -9.58 -10.50
CA MET A 184 1.38 -8.72 -10.16
C MET A 184 0.92 -7.34 -9.69
N TRP A 185 1.47 -6.88 -8.58
CA TRP A 185 1.16 -5.60 -7.94
C TRP A 185 2.42 -4.83 -7.60
N LEU A 186 2.45 -3.54 -7.96
CA LEU A 186 3.47 -2.58 -7.52
C LEU A 186 2.81 -1.56 -6.58
N MET A 187 3.44 -1.29 -5.44
CA MET A 187 2.94 -0.40 -4.39
C MET A 187 4.03 0.54 -3.93
N ALA A 188 3.65 1.82 -3.68
CA ALA A 188 4.52 2.84 -3.10
C ALA A 188 3.72 3.61 -2.05
N THR A 189 3.73 3.15 -0.80
CA THR A 189 2.83 3.64 0.23
C THR A 189 3.55 4.22 1.45
N PRO A 190 3.09 5.37 1.99
CA PRO A 190 3.62 5.95 3.20
C PRO A 190 2.89 5.49 4.47
N GLU A 191 1.75 4.77 4.35
CA GLU A 191 0.83 4.51 5.45
C GLU A 191 1.10 3.18 6.12
N ILE A 192 1.62 3.24 7.35
CA ILE A 192 1.83 2.09 8.21
C ILE A 192 0.47 1.66 8.78
N LEU A 193 0.08 0.40 8.55
CA LEU A 193 -1.06 -0.20 9.24
C LEU A 193 -0.66 -0.70 10.62
N LEU A 194 0.46 -1.41 10.69
CA LEU A 194 0.97 -1.99 11.92
C LEU A 194 2.43 -2.38 11.74
N GLU A 195 3.30 -1.94 12.63
CA GLU A 195 4.69 -2.41 12.67
C GLU A 195 5.14 -2.69 14.10
N GLY A 196 6.12 -3.59 14.24
CA GLY A 196 6.68 -3.98 15.53
C GLY A 196 6.92 -5.48 15.63
N GLY A 197 7.25 -5.92 16.86
CA GLY A 197 7.53 -7.31 17.17
C GLY A 197 7.57 -7.55 18.68
N GLY A 198 7.34 -8.79 19.10
CA GLY A 198 7.18 -9.06 20.51
C GLY A 198 6.03 -8.24 21.11
N ASN A 199 6.33 -7.45 22.12
CA ASN A 199 5.31 -6.65 22.80
C ASN A 199 5.20 -5.20 22.29
N ASP A 200 6.21 -4.68 21.57
CA ASP A 200 6.29 -3.28 21.19
C ASP A 200 5.74 -3.06 19.78
N TRP A 201 4.69 -2.29 19.68
CA TRP A 201 3.96 -2.08 18.43
C TRP A 201 3.69 -0.61 18.15
N HIS A 202 3.56 -0.32 16.86
CA HIS A 202 3.32 1.02 16.34
C HIS A 202 2.30 0.99 15.20
N THR A 203 1.45 1.99 15.14
CA THR A 203 0.55 2.29 14.02
C THR A 203 0.44 3.80 13.82
N ILE A 204 -0.08 4.24 12.68
CA ILE A 204 -0.25 5.67 12.41
C ILE A 204 -1.67 6.00 11.94
N ALA A 205 -2.13 7.21 12.31
CA ALA A 205 -3.22 7.87 11.61
C ALA A 205 -2.63 8.81 10.56
N LEU A 206 -2.90 8.56 9.29
CA LEU A 206 -2.45 9.39 8.17
C LEU A 206 -3.66 9.79 7.33
N ALA A 207 -4.13 11.04 7.50
CA ALA A 207 -5.30 11.54 6.80
C ALA A 207 -5.23 13.07 6.63
N GLY A 208 -6.13 13.62 5.79
CA GLY A 208 -5.98 14.97 5.28
C GLY A 208 -4.85 15.05 4.26
N THR A 209 -5.14 15.58 3.08
CA THR A 209 -4.17 15.64 1.97
C THR A 209 -4.12 17.05 1.42
N MET A 210 -2.91 17.56 1.18
CA MET A 210 -2.68 18.78 0.42
C MET A 210 -1.53 18.61 -0.55
N LYS A 211 -1.63 19.26 -1.71
CA LYS A 211 -0.54 19.34 -2.68
C LYS A 211 0.49 20.36 -2.19
N LEU A 212 1.76 20.02 -2.27
CA LEU A 212 2.83 20.97 -2.05
C LEU A 212 2.94 21.91 -3.26
N GLU A 213 2.63 23.20 -3.06
CA GLU A 213 2.86 24.25 -4.02
C GLU A 213 4.16 24.98 -3.67
N GLY A 214 5.07 25.15 -4.66
CA GLY A 214 6.32 25.92 -4.52
C GLY A 214 7.61 25.11 -4.62
N GLU A 215 8.73 25.80 -4.79
CA GLU A 215 10.05 25.26 -5.12
C GLU A 215 10.57 24.19 -4.13
N SER A 216 10.97 23.09 -4.72
CA SER A 216 11.92 22.08 -4.27
C SER A 216 12.34 22.12 -2.79
N LEU A 217 11.59 21.44 -1.97
CA LEU A 217 12.20 20.77 -0.83
C LEU A 217 12.97 19.57 -1.40
N SER A 218 14.30 19.55 -1.24
CA SER A 218 15.14 18.48 -1.75
C SER A 218 14.61 17.12 -1.27
N PHE A 219 14.52 16.15 -2.20
CA PHE A 219 14.01 14.80 -1.92
C PHE A 219 14.90 14.02 -0.93
N ASP A 220 16.11 14.52 -0.64
CA ASP A 220 17.22 13.75 -0.07
C ASP A 220 17.42 13.89 1.45
N SER A 221 16.65 14.71 2.15
CA SER A 221 16.87 14.88 3.58
C SER A 221 15.96 13.95 4.40
N PRO A 222 16.53 13.14 5.31
CA PRO A 222 15.72 12.44 6.31
C PRO A 222 14.90 13.46 7.13
N PRO A 223 13.74 13.08 7.71
CA PRO A 223 12.96 14.01 8.53
C PRO A 223 13.82 14.43 9.72
N VAL A 224 14.24 15.68 9.71
CA VAL A 224 14.82 16.30 10.90
C VAL A 224 13.64 16.57 11.85
N LYS A 225 13.65 16.02 13.06
CA LYS A 225 12.72 16.43 14.12
C LYS A 225 12.75 17.95 14.18
N GLY A 226 11.64 18.62 13.76
CA GLY A 226 11.53 20.07 13.75
C GLY A 226 11.79 20.77 12.41
N GLU A 227 11.46 20.18 11.26
CA GLU A 227 11.46 20.93 9.99
C GLU A 227 10.47 22.11 10.06
N ALA A 228 11.01 23.28 10.40
CA ALA A 228 10.26 24.52 10.61
C ALA A 228 9.42 25.00 9.39
N ARG A 229 9.64 24.42 8.21
CA ARG A 229 8.90 24.77 6.99
C ARG A 229 7.62 23.96 6.76
N LEU A 230 7.47 22.77 7.37
CA LEU A 230 6.22 22.02 7.34
C LEU A 230 5.23 22.49 8.42
N SER A 231 5.71 23.17 9.47
CA SER A 231 4.87 23.79 10.51
C SER A 231 4.03 24.96 10.01
N ASP A 232 4.42 25.59 8.86
CA ASP A 232 3.76 26.78 8.33
C ASP A 232 2.60 26.46 7.38
N ILE A 233 2.31 25.17 7.14
CA ILE A 233 1.18 24.76 6.30
C ILE A 233 -0.12 24.99 7.04
N ALA A 234 -0.96 25.88 6.49
CA ALA A 234 -2.31 26.15 7.01
C ALA A 234 -3.26 25.02 6.57
N TRP A 235 -3.53 24.09 7.46
CA TRP A 235 -4.48 23.02 7.23
C TRP A 235 -5.92 23.51 7.27
N THR A 236 -6.75 23.02 6.33
CA THR A 236 -8.18 23.31 6.32
C THR A 236 -8.89 22.59 7.46
N THR A 237 -10.04 23.12 7.91
CA THR A 237 -10.89 22.50 8.93
C THR A 237 -11.28 21.06 8.53
N LYS A 238 -11.56 20.85 7.23
CA LYS A 238 -11.85 19.52 6.66
C LYS A 238 -10.72 18.54 6.92
N ASN A 239 -9.48 18.91 6.59
CA ASN A 239 -8.32 18.02 6.74
C ASN A 239 -8.05 17.68 8.21
N ILE A 240 -8.19 18.68 9.10
CA ILE A 240 -8.05 18.47 10.56
C ILE A 240 -9.15 17.52 11.06
N GLN A 241 -10.38 17.70 10.63
CA GLN A 241 -11.50 16.84 11.02
C GLN A 241 -11.32 15.41 10.51
N GLU A 242 -10.87 15.25 9.26
CA GLU A 242 -10.57 13.95 8.67
C GLU A 242 -9.51 13.19 9.49
N GLN A 243 -8.42 13.87 9.86
CA GLN A 243 -7.36 13.31 10.71
C GLN A 243 -7.89 12.91 12.09
N ARG A 244 -8.69 13.77 12.72
CA ARG A 244 -9.30 13.50 14.04
C ARG A 244 -10.15 12.23 14.03
N TYR A 245 -10.94 12.01 12.99
CA TYR A 245 -11.74 10.80 12.86
C TYR A 245 -10.89 9.54 12.84
N VAL A 246 -9.78 9.55 12.10
CA VAL A 246 -8.88 8.40 12.02
C VAL A 246 -8.16 8.17 13.34
N ALA A 247 -7.59 9.22 13.93
CA ALA A 247 -6.85 9.14 15.19
C ALA A 247 -7.74 8.64 16.35
N THR A 248 -8.93 9.20 16.51
CA THR A 248 -9.89 8.75 17.55
C THR A 248 -10.27 7.29 17.39
N TYR A 249 -10.58 6.87 16.14
CA TYR A 249 -10.90 5.46 15.85
C TYR A 249 -9.75 4.51 16.22
N LEU A 250 -8.51 4.88 15.87
CA LEU A 250 -7.35 4.04 16.20
C LEU A 250 -7.15 3.95 17.71
N MET A 251 -7.25 5.07 18.43
CA MET A 251 -7.17 5.05 19.90
C MET A 251 -8.21 4.11 20.52
N GLU A 252 -9.48 4.26 20.13
CA GLU A 252 -10.57 3.38 20.60
C GLU A 252 -10.31 1.90 20.28
N CYS A 253 -9.76 1.59 19.11
CA CYS A 253 -9.38 0.21 18.77
C CYS A 253 -8.26 -0.31 19.66
N LEU A 254 -7.20 0.49 19.87
CA LEU A 254 -6.01 0.08 20.62
C LEU A 254 -6.30 -0.14 22.11
N GLU A 255 -7.20 0.63 22.72
CA GLU A 255 -7.62 0.48 24.11
C GLU A 255 -8.19 -0.91 24.44
N HIS A 256 -8.64 -1.67 23.44
CA HIS A 256 -9.10 -3.07 23.61
C HIS A 256 -7.94 -4.09 23.66
N PHE A 257 -6.71 -3.67 23.32
CA PHE A 257 -5.54 -4.56 23.20
C PHE A 257 -4.37 -4.14 24.07
N SER A 258 -4.37 -2.90 24.58
CA SER A 258 -3.28 -2.33 25.33
C SER A 258 -3.79 -1.36 26.39
N SER A 259 -3.15 -1.42 27.57
CA SER A 259 -3.30 -0.40 28.62
C SER A 259 -2.22 0.69 28.56
N GLN A 260 -1.21 0.50 27.69
CA GLN A 260 -0.07 1.41 27.53
C GLN A 260 -0.01 1.90 26.09
N ILE A 261 -0.63 3.06 25.83
CA ILE A 261 -0.71 3.70 24.52
C ILE A 261 -0.17 5.12 24.63
N THR A 262 0.69 5.52 23.71
CA THR A 262 1.18 6.89 23.57
C THR A 262 0.84 7.42 22.19
N GLU A 263 0.16 8.57 22.11
CA GLU A 263 -0.10 9.29 20.86
C GLU A 263 0.86 10.48 20.76
N GLU A 264 1.52 10.62 19.60
CA GLU A 264 2.33 11.77 19.22
C GLU A 264 1.75 12.40 17.95
N GLY A 265 1.46 13.72 17.98
CA GLY A 265 0.90 14.42 16.83
C GLY A 265 -0.40 15.16 17.14
N PRO A 266 -1.19 15.63 16.15
CA PRO A 266 -0.86 15.53 14.72
C PRO A 266 0.24 16.50 14.28
N TYR A 267 1.04 16.09 13.31
CA TYR A 267 2.04 16.92 12.63
C TYR A 267 2.00 16.68 11.11
N THR A 268 2.61 17.59 10.35
CA THR A 268 2.66 17.46 8.89
C THR A 268 3.73 16.46 8.47
N ALA A 269 3.34 15.46 7.67
CA ALA A 269 4.23 14.48 7.08
C ALA A 269 4.17 14.54 5.55
N ARG A 270 5.33 14.40 4.89
CA ARG A 270 5.44 14.40 3.42
C ARG A 270 5.39 12.99 2.86
N ALA A 271 4.64 12.82 1.78
CA ALA A 271 4.57 11.59 0.98
C ALA A 271 4.58 11.95 -0.51
N ALA A 272 5.71 11.74 -1.21
CA ALA A 272 5.97 12.18 -2.58
C ALA A 272 5.73 13.70 -2.75
N ASN A 273 4.81 14.08 -3.64
CA ASN A 273 4.40 15.46 -3.93
C ASN A 273 3.24 15.95 -3.05
N LEU A 274 2.85 15.17 -2.06
CA LEU A 274 1.73 15.47 -1.15
C LEU A 274 2.22 15.58 0.29
N VAL A 275 1.43 16.29 1.11
CA VAL A 275 1.56 16.32 2.57
C VAL A 275 0.28 15.81 3.22
N HIS A 276 0.44 15.22 4.38
CA HIS A 276 -0.64 14.65 5.19
C HIS A 276 -0.48 15.06 6.65
N LEU A 277 -1.58 15.07 7.40
CA LEU A 277 -1.54 15.08 8.85
C LEU A 277 -1.30 13.67 9.37
N ARG A 278 -0.33 13.55 10.30
CA ARG A 278 0.08 12.27 10.88
C ARG A 278 0.07 12.32 12.40
N SER A 279 -0.52 11.29 13.03
CA SER A 279 -0.31 10.96 14.45
C SER A 279 0.28 9.56 14.54
N ASP A 280 1.26 9.38 15.43
CA ASP A 280 1.90 8.11 15.73
C ASP A 280 1.35 7.54 17.03
N PHE A 281 1.05 6.24 17.03
CA PHE A 281 0.56 5.49 18.19
C PHE A 281 1.55 4.39 18.52
N ASN A 282 2.25 4.51 19.65
CA ASN A 282 3.11 3.46 20.19
C ASN A 282 2.36 2.77 21.33
N PHE A 283 2.38 1.45 21.36
CA PHE A 283 1.63 0.68 22.34
C PHE A 283 2.27 -0.69 22.63
N VAL A 284 1.94 -1.24 23.79
CA VAL A 284 2.38 -2.58 24.21
C VAL A 284 1.25 -3.58 23.99
N LEU A 285 1.44 -4.56 23.11
CA LEU A 285 0.48 -5.64 22.91
C LEU A 285 0.66 -6.70 24.01
N GLU A 286 -0.33 -6.85 24.86
CA GLU A 286 -0.25 -7.73 26.03
C GLU A 286 -0.21 -9.22 25.67
N ASP A 287 -0.82 -9.61 24.54
CA ASP A 287 -0.82 -10.98 24.03
C ASP A 287 -0.63 -11.01 22.51
N THR A 288 0.58 -11.34 22.07
CA THR A 288 0.96 -11.42 20.64
C THR A 288 0.17 -12.46 19.85
N ARG A 289 -0.43 -13.45 20.53
CA ARG A 289 -1.32 -14.44 19.90
C ARG A 289 -2.63 -13.82 19.39
N ARG A 290 -2.94 -12.58 19.79
CA ARG A 290 -4.10 -11.80 19.34
C ARG A 290 -3.79 -10.83 18.21
N ILE A 291 -2.64 -10.99 17.54
CA ILE A 291 -2.25 -10.08 16.45
C ILE A 291 -3.27 -10.06 15.31
N GLY A 292 -3.87 -11.19 14.97
CA GLY A 292 -4.89 -11.27 13.93
C GLY A 292 -6.19 -10.54 14.30
N GLU A 293 -6.57 -10.56 15.60
CA GLU A 293 -7.70 -9.78 16.13
C GLU A 293 -7.41 -8.27 16.09
N LEU A 294 -6.20 -7.87 16.45
CA LEU A 294 -5.75 -6.48 16.33
C LEU A 294 -5.80 -6.01 14.88
N ILE A 295 -5.22 -6.76 13.94
CA ILE A 295 -5.28 -6.45 12.50
C ILE A 295 -6.73 -6.34 12.03
N ARG A 296 -7.63 -7.22 12.46
CA ARG A 296 -9.05 -7.14 12.13
C ARG A 296 -9.72 -5.88 12.69
N ALA A 297 -9.36 -5.45 13.89
CA ALA A 297 -9.86 -4.22 14.48
C ALA A 297 -9.37 -2.99 13.70
N LEU A 298 -8.10 -2.92 13.36
CA LEU A 298 -7.51 -1.82 12.62
C LEU A 298 -7.97 -1.78 11.16
N HIS A 299 -7.91 -2.90 10.44
CA HIS A 299 -8.18 -2.94 9.00
C HIS A 299 -9.66 -3.23 8.65
N PRO A 300 -10.22 -2.53 7.63
CA PRO A 300 -9.69 -1.30 7.04
C PRO A 300 -9.83 -0.11 7.99
N THR A 301 -8.84 0.78 7.98
CA THR A 301 -8.90 2.02 8.78
C THR A 301 -9.92 3.00 8.18
N PRO A 302 -10.42 3.98 8.95
CA PRO A 302 -11.27 5.04 8.38
C PRO A 302 -10.55 5.91 7.33
N ALA A 303 -9.22 5.86 7.26
CA ALA A 303 -8.44 6.53 6.20
C ALA A 303 -8.73 5.95 4.81
N VAL A 304 -9.09 4.66 4.73
CA VAL A 304 -9.39 3.96 3.47
C VAL A 304 -10.81 3.40 3.39
N CYS A 305 -11.61 3.51 4.46
CA CYS A 305 -12.98 2.99 4.51
C CYS A 305 -13.98 4.10 4.84
N GLY A 306 -14.20 4.37 6.12
CA GLY A 306 -15.11 5.39 6.59
C GLY A 306 -15.62 5.13 8.00
N LEU A 307 -16.58 5.96 8.45
CA LEU A 307 -17.22 5.90 9.75
C LEU A 307 -18.74 6.12 9.63
N PRO A 308 -19.55 5.30 10.32
CA PRO A 308 -19.18 4.11 11.10
C PRO A 308 -18.60 3.00 10.23
N LYS A 309 -17.55 2.30 10.72
CA LYS A 309 -16.72 1.38 9.91
C LYS A 309 -17.54 0.30 9.19
N GLN A 310 -18.36 -0.47 9.92
CA GLN A 310 -19.07 -1.62 9.33
C GLN A 310 -20.07 -1.17 8.26
N GLN A 311 -20.83 -0.10 8.53
CA GLN A 311 -21.84 0.41 7.60
C GLN A 311 -21.19 0.94 6.31
N THR A 312 -20.11 1.72 6.43
CA THR A 312 -19.38 2.24 5.26
C THR A 312 -18.68 1.12 4.49
N PHE A 313 -18.11 0.13 5.17
CA PHE A 313 -17.50 -1.04 4.53
C PHE A 313 -18.52 -1.81 3.69
N ASP A 314 -19.70 -2.11 4.26
CA ASP A 314 -20.76 -2.81 3.55
C ASP A 314 -21.34 -2.00 2.40
N PHE A 315 -21.43 -0.67 2.57
CA PHE A 315 -21.89 0.24 1.53
C PHE A 315 -20.90 0.29 0.36
N ILE A 316 -19.60 0.48 0.62
CA ILE A 316 -18.54 0.48 -0.40
C ILE A 316 -18.60 -0.80 -1.23
N ARG A 317 -18.64 -1.95 -0.58
CA ARG A 317 -18.68 -3.26 -1.26
C ARG A 317 -19.87 -3.46 -2.20
N ARG A 318 -21.01 -2.81 -1.92
CA ARG A 318 -22.23 -2.96 -2.72
C ARG A 318 -22.39 -1.89 -3.79
N ASN A 319 -21.80 -0.72 -3.59
CA ASN A 319 -22.12 0.48 -4.37
C ASN A 319 -20.94 1.07 -5.13
N GLU A 320 -19.70 0.77 -4.78
CA GLU A 320 -18.55 1.25 -5.55
C GLU A 320 -18.50 0.51 -6.90
N SER A 321 -18.46 1.25 -7.99
CA SER A 321 -18.59 0.70 -9.34
C SER A 321 -17.42 -0.17 -9.78
N GLN A 322 -16.26 -0.05 -9.12
CA GLN A 322 -15.06 -0.80 -9.42
C GLN A 322 -14.53 -1.54 -8.19
N SER A 323 -14.15 -2.81 -8.35
CA SER A 323 -13.55 -3.58 -7.27
C SER A 323 -12.18 -3.05 -6.88
N ARG A 324 -11.93 -2.87 -5.60
CA ARG A 324 -10.63 -2.46 -5.06
C ARG A 324 -9.58 -3.56 -5.12
N ARG A 325 -10.00 -4.80 -5.14
CA ARG A 325 -9.09 -5.94 -5.04
C ARG A 325 -8.12 -5.80 -3.85
N TYR A 326 -6.80 -5.71 -4.11
CA TYR A 326 -5.77 -5.51 -3.08
C TYR A 326 -5.46 -4.03 -2.79
N TYR A 327 -5.98 -3.08 -3.57
CA TYR A 327 -5.95 -1.65 -3.22
C TYR A 327 -6.76 -1.39 -1.96
N SER A 328 -6.27 -0.52 -1.08
CA SER A 328 -6.84 -0.25 0.27
C SER A 328 -6.88 -1.48 1.19
N GLY A 329 -6.22 -2.57 0.80
CA GLY A 329 -5.86 -3.68 1.65
C GLY A 329 -4.58 -3.36 2.43
N PHE A 330 -3.77 -4.37 2.72
CA PHE A 330 -2.43 -4.16 3.28
C PHE A 330 -1.45 -5.23 2.78
N SER A 331 -0.16 -4.90 2.84
CA SER A 331 0.90 -5.84 2.50
C SER A 331 2.18 -5.56 3.28
N GLY A 332 3.03 -6.58 3.39
CA GLY A 332 4.35 -6.43 3.97
C GLY A 332 4.89 -7.68 4.66
N PRO A 333 6.16 -7.64 5.09
CA PRO A 333 6.76 -8.72 5.87
C PRO A 333 6.07 -8.84 7.24
N PHE A 334 5.80 -10.07 7.62
CA PHE A 334 5.04 -10.43 8.81
C PHE A 334 5.76 -11.49 9.62
N ASN A 335 6.27 -11.10 10.77
CA ASN A 335 6.83 -11.99 11.79
C ASN A 335 6.59 -11.36 13.18
N PRO A 336 5.42 -11.61 13.79
CA PRO A 336 5.01 -10.92 15.02
C PRO A 336 5.95 -11.13 16.22
N GLU A 337 6.76 -12.19 16.21
CA GLU A 337 7.69 -12.49 17.28
C GLU A 337 8.97 -11.64 17.21
N VAL A 338 9.33 -11.18 15.99
CA VAL A 338 10.62 -10.52 15.75
C VAL A 338 10.44 -9.14 15.14
N ASP A 339 9.87 -9.08 13.92
CA ASP A 339 9.78 -7.84 13.15
C ASP A 339 8.69 -7.94 12.09
N THR A 340 7.72 -7.06 12.17
CA THR A 340 6.55 -6.97 11.28
C THR A 340 6.43 -5.56 10.74
N HIS A 341 6.20 -5.42 9.43
CA HIS A 341 5.94 -4.14 8.78
C HIS A 341 4.78 -4.29 7.80
N LEU A 342 3.57 -4.04 8.25
CA LEU A 342 2.36 -4.04 7.41
C LEU A 342 1.99 -2.63 7.03
N PHE A 343 1.86 -2.39 5.72
CA PHE A 343 1.50 -1.09 5.14
C PHE A 343 0.15 -1.18 4.44
N VAL A 344 -0.64 -0.13 4.53
CA VAL A 344 -1.89 -0.02 3.74
C VAL A 344 -1.53 0.06 2.26
N SER A 345 -2.14 -0.78 1.44
CA SER A 345 -1.86 -0.88 0.00
C SER A 345 -2.44 0.32 -0.76
N LEU A 346 -1.70 1.42 -0.75
CA LEU A 346 -2.03 2.68 -1.43
C LEU A 346 -1.02 3.00 -2.52
N ARG A 347 -1.35 4.02 -3.34
CA ARG A 347 -0.47 4.44 -4.42
C ARG A 347 0.06 3.20 -5.14
N CYS A 348 -0.84 2.40 -5.68
CA CYS A 348 -0.51 1.11 -6.24
C CYS A 348 -1.15 0.90 -7.62
N MET A 349 -0.56 -0.02 -8.35
CA MET A 349 -1.10 -0.51 -9.61
C MET A 349 -1.03 -2.02 -9.70
N GLN A 350 -2.02 -2.62 -10.35
CA GLN A 350 -1.94 -3.99 -10.85
C GLN A 350 -1.32 -3.95 -12.25
N ILE A 351 -0.32 -4.78 -12.48
CA ILE A 351 0.36 -4.91 -13.77
C ILE A 351 -0.24 -6.10 -14.49
N LEU A 352 -0.91 -5.83 -15.62
CA LEU A 352 -1.48 -6.82 -16.51
C LEU A 352 -0.62 -6.94 -17.79
N ASP A 353 -1.01 -7.84 -18.68
CA ASP A 353 -0.23 -8.11 -19.89
C ASP A 353 -0.20 -6.89 -20.84
N ASP A 354 -1.34 -6.21 -21.00
CA ASP A 354 -1.57 -5.12 -21.95
C ASP A 354 -1.77 -3.75 -21.29
N CYS A 355 -2.05 -3.72 -19.99
CA CYS A 355 -2.34 -2.46 -19.30
C CYS A 355 -1.91 -2.47 -17.84
N TYR A 356 -1.85 -1.27 -17.27
CA TYR A 356 -1.74 -1.00 -15.85
C TYR A 356 -3.10 -0.59 -15.31
N CYS A 357 -3.53 -1.16 -14.19
CA CYS A 357 -4.70 -0.71 -13.44
C CYS A 357 -4.21 0.11 -12.24
N LEU A 358 -4.27 1.43 -12.33
CA LEU A 358 -3.84 2.37 -11.30
C LEU A 358 -5.01 2.71 -10.37
N TYR A 359 -4.78 2.68 -9.06
CA TYR A 359 -5.81 2.92 -8.05
C TYR A 359 -5.54 4.19 -7.24
N ALA A 360 -6.59 4.96 -7.00
CA ALA A 360 -6.58 6.08 -6.06
C ALA A 360 -7.96 6.25 -5.40
N GLY A 361 -7.99 6.89 -4.23
CA GLY A 361 -9.22 7.25 -3.53
C GLY A 361 -9.05 8.46 -2.64
N GLY A 362 -10.15 9.11 -2.32
CA GLY A 362 -10.25 10.27 -1.44
C GLY A 362 -11.30 10.08 -0.36
N GLY A 363 -11.07 10.69 0.80
CA GLY A 363 -12.00 10.69 1.93
C GLY A 363 -13.07 11.75 1.77
N LEU A 364 -14.32 11.35 1.56
CA LEU A 364 -15.45 12.24 1.46
C LEU A 364 -16.00 12.58 2.85
N LEU A 365 -16.26 13.86 3.06
CA LEU A 365 -17.01 14.42 4.18
C LEU A 365 -18.26 15.12 3.64
N ARG A 366 -19.11 15.58 4.55
CA ARG A 366 -20.35 16.30 4.20
C ARG A 366 -20.12 17.50 3.27
N ASP A 367 -19.00 18.20 3.46
CA ASP A 367 -18.65 19.43 2.73
C ASP A 367 -17.71 19.15 1.54
N SER A 368 -17.57 17.88 1.12
CA SER A 368 -16.75 17.52 -0.05
C SER A 368 -17.39 17.99 -1.34
N GLU A 369 -16.54 18.52 -2.24
CA GLU A 369 -16.92 18.96 -3.59
C GLU A 369 -16.32 18.01 -4.63
N GLU A 370 -17.12 17.55 -5.58
CA GLU A 370 -16.75 16.51 -6.54
C GLU A 370 -15.48 16.83 -7.32
N ASP A 371 -15.33 18.07 -7.82
CA ASP A 371 -14.17 18.45 -8.62
C ASP A 371 -12.88 18.45 -7.80
N GLN A 372 -12.93 18.91 -6.54
CA GLN A 372 -11.78 18.88 -5.65
C GLN A 372 -11.37 17.45 -5.30
N GLU A 373 -12.34 16.58 -5.00
CA GLU A 373 -12.06 15.18 -4.69
C GLU A 373 -11.52 14.42 -5.91
N TRP A 374 -12.02 14.74 -7.11
CA TRP A 374 -11.46 14.20 -8.35
C TRP A 374 -10.01 14.61 -8.54
N GLU A 375 -9.69 15.90 -8.40
CA GLU A 375 -8.33 16.42 -8.52
C GLU A 375 -7.38 15.81 -7.48
N GLU A 376 -7.86 15.56 -6.25
CA GLU A 376 -7.09 14.87 -5.23
C GLU A 376 -6.75 13.42 -5.68
N THR A 377 -7.71 12.72 -6.28
CA THR A 377 -7.44 11.37 -6.81
C THR A 377 -6.49 11.40 -8.00
N GLU A 378 -6.56 12.42 -8.89
CA GLU A 378 -5.59 12.60 -9.98
C GLU A 378 -4.17 12.81 -9.43
N ALA A 379 -4.02 13.68 -8.42
CA ALA A 379 -2.73 13.93 -7.78
C ALA A 379 -2.14 12.66 -7.10
N LYS A 380 -3.00 11.78 -6.58
CA LYS A 380 -2.57 10.49 -6.00
C LYS A 380 -2.16 9.47 -7.06
N LEU A 381 -2.83 9.44 -8.22
CA LEU A 381 -2.46 8.59 -9.36
C LEU A 381 -1.09 8.96 -9.94
N GLU A 382 -0.70 10.22 -9.83
CA GLU A 382 0.58 10.73 -10.32
C GLU A 382 1.78 9.98 -9.75
N THR A 383 1.69 9.48 -8.53
CA THR A 383 2.72 8.64 -7.92
C THR A 383 3.05 7.42 -8.78
N MET A 384 2.05 6.77 -9.37
CA MET A 384 2.28 5.62 -10.25
C MET A 384 2.59 6.06 -11.70
N ARG A 385 1.93 7.12 -12.20
CA ARG A 385 2.18 7.64 -13.55
C ARG A 385 3.63 8.08 -13.75
N SER A 386 4.20 8.75 -12.76
CA SER A 386 5.61 9.18 -12.82
C SER A 386 6.58 8.03 -13.05
N LEU A 387 6.23 6.79 -12.69
CA LEU A 387 7.03 5.61 -12.99
C LEU A 387 6.95 5.19 -14.47
N LEU A 388 5.81 5.50 -15.13
CA LEU A 388 5.53 5.11 -16.51
C LEU A 388 6.11 6.09 -17.52
N ASP A 389 6.44 7.31 -17.10
CA ASP A 389 6.95 8.39 -17.93
C ASP A 389 8.49 8.48 -17.96
N THR A 390 9.18 7.72 -17.12
CA THR A 390 10.65 7.64 -17.13
C THR A 390 11.14 7.02 -18.44
N LYS A 391 12.02 7.75 -19.14
CA LYS A 391 12.64 7.38 -20.42
C LYS A 391 13.76 6.38 -20.22
#